data_5aed1ab51a7ed91a29a30a070fb22b19
#
_entry.id   5aed1ab51a7ed91a29a30a070fb22b19
#
_cell.length_a   1.000
_cell.length_b   1.000
_cell.length_c   1.000
_cell.angle_alpha   90.00
_cell.angle_beta   90.00
_cell.angle_gamma   90.00
#
_symmetry.space_group_name_H-M   'P 1'
#
loop_
_entity.id
_entity.type
_entity.pdbx_description
1 polymer ?
#
loop_
_entity_poly.entity_id
_entity_poly.type
_entity_poly.pdbx_seq_one_letter_code
_entity_poly.pdbx_strand_id
1 'polypeptide(L)'
;STWNLENRFTGWTDVDLTPTGVEQAKQAGRLLKAEGYDFDVAYTSVLTRAIRTLHLALDEMDRLWLPTVKHWRLNERHYGALQGLNKAETAKQYGDEQVLIWRRSYDTPPPALEPTDPRSERGDPRYARLQPGEVPLTECLNDTVARVLPFWNESMAPAILAGKRIVVSAHGNSIRALVKYLDNISETDIVELNIPNGIPLVYELDASLKPIRSYYLGDAAAAAKAAAAVASQGKA
;
A
#
# COMPACT_ATOMS: atom_id res chain seq x y z
N SER A 1 4.95 -9.06 4.78
CA SER A 1 6.29 -9.19 4.16
C SER A 1 7.31 -9.71 5.19
N THR A 2 8.46 -10.19 4.69
CA THR A 2 9.54 -10.70 5.55
C THR A 2 10.03 -9.63 6.53
N TRP A 3 10.24 -8.39 6.06
CA TRP A 3 10.71 -7.31 6.91
C TRP A 3 9.66 -6.79 7.90
N ASN A 4 8.37 -6.95 7.63
CA ASN A 4 7.35 -6.70 8.66
C ASN A 4 7.48 -7.69 9.83
N LEU A 5 7.77 -8.96 9.54
CA LEU A 5 8.01 -9.97 10.57
C LEU A 5 9.29 -9.66 11.38
N GLU A 6 10.32 -9.14 10.73
CA GLU A 6 11.58 -8.72 11.36
C GLU A 6 11.50 -7.34 12.04
N ASN A 7 10.35 -6.70 12.06
CA ASN A 7 10.13 -5.34 12.58
C ASN A 7 11.05 -4.30 11.92
N ARG A 8 11.24 -4.37 10.60
CA ARG A 8 12.06 -3.43 9.82
C ARG A 8 11.21 -2.46 9.01
N PHE A 9 11.76 -1.28 8.76
CA PHE A 9 11.21 -0.35 7.78
C PHE A 9 11.44 -0.89 6.37
N THR A 10 10.37 -1.07 5.59
CA THR A 10 10.44 -1.69 4.25
C THR A 10 10.47 -0.66 3.12
N GLY A 11 9.44 0.17 3.03
CA GLY A 11 9.32 1.18 1.98
C GLY A 11 9.40 0.59 0.57
N TRP A 12 10.31 1.11 -0.25
CA TRP A 12 10.52 0.67 -1.63
C TRP A 12 11.48 -0.52 -1.76
N THR A 13 12.11 -0.95 -0.68
CA THR A 13 12.91 -2.18 -0.72
C THR A 13 12.04 -3.36 -1.14
N ASP A 14 12.50 -4.12 -2.14
CA ASP A 14 11.72 -5.17 -2.76
C ASP A 14 11.84 -6.51 -2.02
N VAL A 15 11.24 -6.56 -0.85
CA VAL A 15 11.14 -7.78 -0.05
C VAL A 15 9.88 -8.57 -0.42
N ASP A 16 9.98 -9.88 -0.29
CA ASP A 16 8.91 -10.81 -0.64
C ASP A 16 7.90 -11.06 0.50
N LEU A 17 6.88 -11.85 0.20
CA LEU A 17 5.90 -12.33 1.16
C LEU A 17 6.51 -13.40 2.07
N THR A 18 6.01 -13.43 3.30
CA THR A 18 6.18 -14.58 4.21
C THR A 18 5.21 -15.71 3.81
N PRO A 19 5.40 -16.95 4.29
CA PRO A 19 4.39 -18.01 4.13
C PRO A 19 3.00 -17.59 4.61
N THR A 20 2.92 -16.88 5.74
CA THR A 20 1.65 -16.29 6.23
C THR A 20 1.07 -15.26 5.24
N GLY A 21 1.91 -14.42 4.67
CA GLY A 21 1.48 -13.43 3.65
C GLY A 21 0.96 -14.09 2.37
N VAL A 22 1.55 -15.20 1.97
CA VAL A 22 1.07 -16.02 0.84
C VAL A 22 -0.32 -16.57 1.15
N GLU A 23 -0.53 -17.15 2.33
CA GLU A 23 -1.83 -17.70 2.72
C GLU A 23 -2.90 -16.60 2.86
N GLN A 24 -2.54 -15.44 3.41
CA GLN A 24 -3.45 -14.28 3.47
C GLN A 24 -3.88 -13.82 2.07
N ALA A 25 -2.98 -13.79 1.10
CA ALA A 25 -3.30 -13.41 -0.27
C ALA A 25 -4.26 -14.42 -0.93
N LYS A 26 -4.03 -15.71 -0.74
CA LYS A 26 -4.93 -16.78 -1.20
C LYS A 26 -6.30 -16.68 -0.54
N GLN A 27 -6.33 -16.48 0.78
CA GLN A 27 -7.57 -16.34 1.52
C GLN A 27 -8.40 -15.14 1.02
N ALA A 28 -7.75 -14.00 0.72
CA ALA A 28 -8.41 -12.85 0.12
C ALA A 28 -9.08 -13.20 -1.23
N GLY A 29 -8.39 -13.95 -2.09
CA GLY A 29 -8.94 -14.43 -3.37
C GLY A 29 -10.12 -15.38 -3.18
N ARG A 30 -10.01 -16.34 -2.26
CA ARG A 30 -11.12 -17.25 -1.93
C ARG A 30 -12.35 -16.50 -1.41
N LEU A 31 -12.14 -15.51 -0.57
CA LEU A 31 -13.21 -14.69 -0.01
C LEU A 31 -13.90 -13.85 -1.10
N LEU A 32 -13.14 -13.20 -1.97
CA LEU A 32 -13.68 -12.46 -3.12
C LEU A 32 -14.51 -13.35 -4.01
N LYS A 33 -14.05 -14.57 -4.31
CA LYS A 33 -14.76 -15.55 -5.13
C LYS A 33 -16.05 -16.01 -4.45
N ALA A 34 -15.99 -16.36 -3.18
CA ALA A 34 -17.13 -16.84 -2.40
C ALA A 34 -18.24 -15.80 -2.29
N GLU A 35 -17.88 -14.52 -2.16
CA GLU A 35 -18.82 -13.39 -2.12
C GLU A 35 -19.30 -12.93 -3.51
N GLY A 36 -18.88 -13.61 -4.58
CA GLY A 36 -19.33 -13.35 -5.94
C GLY A 36 -18.70 -12.13 -6.62
N TYR A 37 -17.58 -11.62 -6.13
CA TYR A 37 -16.88 -10.52 -6.78
C TYR A 37 -16.19 -10.97 -8.06
N ASP A 38 -16.25 -10.10 -9.06
CA ASP A 38 -15.53 -10.27 -10.32
C ASP A 38 -14.98 -8.92 -10.79
N PHE A 39 -13.95 -8.96 -11.63
CA PHE A 39 -13.20 -7.78 -12.04
C PHE A 39 -12.94 -7.79 -13.54
N ASP A 40 -12.70 -6.60 -14.10
CA ASP A 40 -12.43 -6.39 -15.53
C ASP A 40 -10.97 -5.98 -15.75
N VAL A 41 -10.32 -5.41 -14.74
CA VAL A 41 -8.91 -5.00 -14.76
C VAL A 41 -8.32 -4.99 -13.34
N ALA A 42 -7.06 -5.33 -13.24
CA ALA A 42 -6.30 -5.33 -12.00
C ALA A 42 -5.19 -4.27 -12.03
N TYR A 43 -4.93 -3.66 -10.89
CA TYR A 43 -3.87 -2.68 -10.68
C TYR A 43 -2.97 -3.11 -9.53
N THR A 44 -1.67 -2.92 -9.67
CA THR A 44 -0.71 -3.18 -8.60
C THR A 44 0.53 -2.30 -8.72
N SER A 45 1.37 -2.30 -7.68
CA SER A 45 2.66 -1.62 -7.71
C SER A 45 3.71 -2.41 -8.52
N VAL A 46 4.93 -1.91 -8.54
CA VAL A 46 6.08 -2.62 -9.13
C VAL A 46 6.90 -3.40 -8.10
N LEU A 47 6.41 -3.50 -6.86
CA LEU A 47 7.05 -4.25 -5.79
C LEU A 47 6.53 -5.69 -5.75
N THR A 48 7.46 -6.64 -5.65
CA THR A 48 7.20 -8.08 -5.75
C THR A 48 6.09 -8.55 -4.81
N ARG A 49 6.08 -8.10 -3.56
CA ARG A 49 5.07 -8.52 -2.58
C ARG A 49 3.63 -8.15 -2.97
N ALA A 50 3.42 -7.00 -3.61
CA ALA A 50 2.09 -6.59 -4.07
C ALA A 50 1.69 -7.34 -5.34
N ILE A 51 2.61 -7.53 -6.28
CA ILE A 51 2.40 -8.30 -7.51
C ILE A 51 2.04 -9.74 -7.17
N ARG A 52 2.78 -10.36 -6.26
CA ARG A 52 2.51 -11.74 -5.84
C ARG A 52 1.19 -11.87 -5.08
N THR A 53 0.86 -10.91 -4.22
CA THR A 53 -0.45 -10.87 -3.55
C THR A 53 -1.58 -10.86 -4.58
N LEU A 54 -1.48 -10.00 -5.59
CA LEU A 54 -2.48 -9.95 -6.67
C LEU A 54 -2.58 -11.29 -7.41
N HIS A 55 -1.45 -11.85 -7.85
CA HIS A 55 -1.45 -13.11 -8.60
C HIS A 55 -2.05 -14.26 -7.79
N LEU A 56 -1.69 -14.38 -6.51
CA LEU A 56 -2.23 -15.42 -5.63
C LEU A 56 -3.74 -15.27 -5.41
N ALA A 57 -4.22 -14.03 -5.25
CA ALA A 57 -5.65 -13.78 -5.13
C ALA A 57 -6.41 -14.08 -6.44
N LEU A 58 -5.88 -13.66 -7.57
CA LEU A 58 -6.48 -13.91 -8.89
C LEU A 58 -6.43 -15.39 -9.28
N ASP A 59 -5.41 -16.14 -8.84
CA ASP A 59 -5.32 -17.59 -9.04
C ASP A 59 -6.48 -18.31 -8.33
N GLU A 60 -6.72 -18.00 -7.06
CA GLU A 60 -7.84 -18.55 -6.30
C GLU A 60 -9.22 -18.17 -6.89
N MET A 61 -9.28 -17.07 -7.61
CA MET A 61 -10.50 -16.60 -8.30
C MET A 61 -10.66 -17.17 -9.71
N ASP A 62 -9.70 -17.93 -10.23
CA ASP A 62 -9.61 -18.34 -11.66
C ASP A 62 -9.59 -17.13 -12.60
N ARG A 63 -8.87 -16.06 -12.25
CA ARG A 63 -8.84 -14.77 -12.97
C ARG A 63 -7.42 -14.28 -13.31
N LEU A 64 -6.42 -15.17 -13.37
CA LEU A 64 -5.04 -14.80 -13.74
C LEU A 64 -4.94 -14.14 -15.12
N TRP A 65 -5.90 -14.37 -15.99
CA TRP A 65 -5.96 -13.79 -17.33
C TRP A 65 -6.36 -12.30 -17.35
N LEU A 66 -6.79 -11.73 -16.24
CA LEU A 66 -7.19 -10.31 -16.19
C LEU A 66 -6.07 -9.38 -16.68
N PRO A 67 -6.38 -8.38 -17.52
CA PRO A 67 -5.44 -7.30 -17.79
C PRO A 67 -4.94 -6.69 -16.50
N THR A 68 -3.62 -6.63 -16.33
CA THR A 68 -2.98 -6.11 -15.11
C THR A 68 -2.08 -4.95 -15.45
N VAL A 69 -2.30 -3.82 -14.78
CA VAL A 69 -1.47 -2.62 -14.88
C VAL A 69 -0.59 -2.52 -13.64
N LYS A 70 0.73 -2.56 -13.85
CA LYS A 70 1.73 -2.33 -12.80
C LYS A 70 2.25 -0.91 -12.89
N HIS A 71 2.19 -0.18 -11.79
CA HIS A 71 2.61 1.21 -11.80
C HIS A 71 3.31 1.61 -10.50
N TRP A 72 4.46 2.29 -10.59
CA TRP A 72 5.26 2.71 -9.46
C TRP A 72 4.53 3.67 -8.50
N ARG A 73 3.60 4.46 -8.99
CA ARG A 73 2.77 5.36 -8.16
C ARG A 73 1.92 4.62 -7.13
N LEU A 74 1.73 3.31 -7.28
CA LEU A 74 1.09 2.46 -6.27
C LEU A 74 2.08 1.82 -5.28
N ASN A 75 3.38 2.09 -5.39
CA ASN A 75 4.37 1.61 -4.43
C ASN A 75 4.04 2.07 -3.00
N GLU A 76 4.61 1.36 -2.03
CA GLU A 76 4.60 1.79 -0.63
C GLU A 76 5.27 3.17 -0.47
N ARG A 77 4.98 3.87 0.61
CA ARG A 77 5.68 5.09 0.99
C ARG A 77 7.18 4.82 1.17
N HIS A 78 8.01 5.70 0.64
CA HIS A 78 9.46 5.59 0.75
C HIS A 78 9.92 6.05 2.14
N TYR A 79 10.53 5.14 2.89
CA TYR A 79 10.99 5.44 4.26
C TYR A 79 12.39 6.08 4.32
N GLY A 80 12.95 6.51 3.20
CA GLY A 80 14.24 7.21 3.18
C GLY A 80 15.37 6.41 3.80
N ALA A 81 16.20 7.07 4.57
CA ALA A 81 17.33 6.45 5.26
C ALA A 81 16.94 5.41 6.32
N LEU A 82 15.66 5.35 6.71
CA LEU A 82 15.18 4.33 7.65
C LEU A 82 14.98 2.96 6.99
N GLN A 83 14.93 2.86 5.66
CA GLN A 83 14.75 1.58 4.96
C GLN A 83 15.80 0.56 5.39
N GLY A 84 15.35 -0.62 5.80
CA GLY A 84 16.18 -1.72 6.29
C GLY A 84 16.53 -1.67 7.80
N LEU A 85 16.34 -0.53 8.46
CA LEU A 85 16.60 -0.43 9.88
C LEU A 85 15.50 -1.13 10.70
N ASN A 86 15.90 -1.70 11.85
CA ASN A 86 14.95 -2.24 12.81
C ASN A 86 14.22 -1.09 13.52
N LYS A 87 12.90 -1.18 13.64
CA LYS A 87 12.08 -0.09 14.20
C LYS A 87 12.35 0.15 15.68
N ALA A 88 12.53 -0.92 16.46
CA ALA A 88 12.79 -0.80 17.90
C ALA A 88 14.19 -0.23 18.17
N GLU A 89 15.20 -0.64 17.39
CA GLU A 89 16.57 -0.09 17.50
C GLU A 89 16.60 1.37 17.09
N THR A 90 15.87 1.74 16.03
CA THR A 90 15.73 3.14 15.59
C THR A 90 15.07 3.98 16.67
N ALA A 91 14.04 3.45 17.35
CA ALA A 91 13.38 4.13 18.47
C ALA A 91 14.34 4.33 19.68
N LYS A 92 15.20 3.36 19.96
CA LYS A 92 16.24 3.53 21.01
C LYS A 92 17.25 4.63 20.66
N GLN A 93 17.57 4.79 19.37
CA GLN A 93 18.55 5.78 18.90
C GLN A 93 17.98 7.20 18.82
N TYR A 94 16.75 7.36 18.32
CA TYR A 94 16.15 8.68 18.03
C TYR A 94 15.02 9.07 18.98
N GLY A 95 14.60 8.17 19.85
CA GLY A 95 13.43 8.31 20.71
C GLY A 95 12.13 7.85 20.04
N ASP A 96 11.20 7.33 20.84
CA ASP A 96 9.92 6.80 20.38
C ASP A 96 9.06 7.89 19.70
N GLU A 97 9.08 9.10 20.26
CA GLU A 97 8.29 10.23 19.74
C GLU A 97 8.74 10.61 18.32
N GLN A 98 10.06 10.73 18.10
CA GLN A 98 10.59 11.08 16.78
C GLN A 98 10.28 9.99 15.74
N VAL A 99 10.44 8.72 16.11
CA VAL A 99 10.12 7.59 15.21
C VAL A 99 8.63 7.54 14.92
N LEU A 100 7.79 7.84 15.91
CA LEU A 100 6.34 7.93 15.72
C LEU A 100 5.97 9.04 14.72
N ILE A 101 6.59 10.20 14.82
CA ILE A 101 6.42 11.31 13.87
C ILE A 101 6.79 10.85 12.45
N TRP A 102 7.96 10.26 12.24
CA TRP A 102 8.37 9.76 10.91
C TRP A 102 7.45 8.67 10.34
N ARG A 103 6.83 7.88 11.22
CA ARG A 103 5.91 6.80 10.80
C ARG A 103 4.50 7.28 10.51
N ARG A 104 4.03 8.30 11.20
CA ARG A 104 2.59 8.65 11.25
C ARG A 104 2.27 10.05 10.78
N SER A 105 3.19 11.00 10.86
CA SER A 105 2.92 12.37 10.42
C SER A 105 2.49 12.41 8.95
N TYR A 106 1.54 13.29 8.65
CA TYR A 106 1.08 13.50 7.29
C TYR A 106 2.13 14.21 6.42
N ASP A 107 2.88 15.15 6.99
CA ASP A 107 3.73 16.10 6.28
C ASP A 107 5.22 16.02 6.63
N THR A 108 5.62 15.23 7.64
CA THR A 108 7.00 15.10 8.08
C THR A 108 7.62 13.80 7.58
N PRO A 109 8.51 13.83 6.57
CA PRO A 109 9.16 12.64 6.06
C PRO A 109 10.28 12.16 6.99
N PRO A 110 10.64 10.87 6.92
CA PRO A 110 11.90 10.39 7.47
C PRO A 110 13.12 11.07 6.83
N PRO A 111 14.32 10.97 7.43
CA PRO A 111 15.55 11.45 6.81
C PRO A 111 15.73 10.88 5.40
N ALA A 112 16.09 11.72 4.45
CA ALA A 112 16.29 11.29 3.07
C ALA A 112 17.54 10.41 2.92
N LEU A 113 17.50 9.48 1.96
CA LEU A 113 18.72 8.83 1.46
C LEU A 113 19.58 9.84 0.71
N GLU A 114 20.90 9.69 0.81
CA GLU A 114 21.79 10.36 -0.13
C GLU A 114 21.57 9.81 -1.55
N PRO A 115 21.66 10.65 -2.60
CA PRO A 115 21.45 10.19 -3.99
C PRO A 115 22.36 9.05 -4.43
N THR A 116 23.52 8.93 -3.80
CA THR A 116 24.56 7.91 -4.07
C THR A 116 24.48 6.70 -3.12
N ASP A 117 23.54 6.71 -2.19
CA ASP A 117 23.36 5.58 -1.26
C ASP A 117 22.99 4.32 -2.07
N PRO A 118 23.66 3.19 -1.84
CA PRO A 118 23.37 1.94 -2.58
C PRO A 118 21.97 1.39 -2.34
N ARG A 119 21.25 1.88 -1.33
CA ARG A 119 19.84 1.54 -1.08
C ARG A 119 18.87 2.38 -1.92
N SER A 120 19.38 3.44 -2.60
CA SER A 120 18.55 4.25 -3.48
C SER A 120 18.12 3.44 -4.69
N GLU A 121 16.87 3.57 -5.08
CA GLU A 121 16.29 2.92 -6.26
C GLU A 121 16.69 3.61 -7.57
N ARG A 122 17.48 4.66 -7.52
CA ARG A 122 18.09 5.29 -8.70
C ARG A 122 19.00 4.29 -9.40
N GLY A 123 18.73 4.01 -10.68
CA GLY A 123 19.42 2.99 -11.46
C GLY A 123 18.74 1.62 -11.44
N ASP A 124 17.71 1.40 -10.66
CA ASP A 124 16.88 0.21 -10.76
C ASP A 124 16.07 0.24 -12.08
N PRO A 125 16.11 -0.81 -12.91
CA PRO A 125 15.42 -0.85 -14.21
C PRO A 125 13.90 -0.66 -14.11
N ARG A 126 13.29 -0.95 -12.97
CA ARG A 126 11.86 -0.70 -12.74
C ARG A 126 11.49 0.78 -12.87
N TYR A 127 12.43 1.67 -12.60
CA TYR A 127 12.26 3.12 -12.59
C TYR A 127 13.03 3.84 -13.70
N ALA A 128 13.58 3.10 -14.66
CA ALA A 128 14.43 3.65 -15.73
C ALA A 128 13.75 4.71 -16.62
N ARG A 129 12.41 4.73 -16.62
CA ARG A 129 11.63 5.72 -17.39
C ARG A 129 11.33 7.00 -16.61
N LEU A 130 11.65 7.02 -15.33
CA LEU A 130 11.44 8.18 -14.48
C LEU A 130 12.61 9.17 -14.62
N GLN A 131 12.30 10.45 -14.53
CA GLN A 131 13.35 11.45 -14.39
C GLN A 131 14.04 11.28 -13.03
N PRO A 132 15.33 11.63 -12.90
CA PRO A 132 16.07 11.46 -11.66
C PRO A 132 15.40 12.06 -10.42
N GLY A 133 14.64 13.15 -10.57
CA GLY A 133 13.90 13.80 -9.48
C GLY A 133 12.56 13.13 -9.13
N GLU A 134 12.06 12.21 -9.94
CA GLU A 134 10.81 11.48 -9.68
C GLU A 134 11.00 10.24 -8.81
N VAL A 135 12.23 9.70 -8.72
CA VAL A 135 12.56 8.61 -7.80
C VAL A 135 12.77 9.23 -6.42
N PRO A 136 11.89 8.98 -5.44
CA PRO A 136 11.98 9.63 -4.15
C PRO A 136 13.21 9.15 -3.37
N LEU A 137 13.75 10.03 -2.54
CA LEU A 137 14.78 9.70 -1.55
C LEU A 137 14.18 9.58 -0.13
N THR A 138 12.96 10.05 0.05
CA THR A 138 12.10 9.90 1.22
C THR A 138 10.69 10.37 0.87
N GLU A 139 9.69 9.93 1.63
CA GLU A 139 8.30 10.38 1.50
C GLU A 139 7.63 10.48 2.87
N CYS A 140 6.82 11.52 3.07
CA CYS A 140 5.71 11.52 4.02
C CYS A 140 4.43 11.01 3.34
N LEU A 141 3.32 10.93 4.10
CA LEU A 141 2.04 10.50 3.51
C LEU A 141 1.54 11.49 2.46
N ASN A 142 1.74 12.80 2.65
CA ASN A 142 1.37 13.83 1.68
C ASN A 142 2.07 13.61 0.32
N ASP A 143 3.36 13.28 0.33
CA ASP A 143 4.11 12.96 -0.89
C ASP A 143 3.51 11.72 -1.58
N THR A 144 3.14 10.70 -0.81
CA THR A 144 2.49 9.49 -1.32
C THR A 144 1.14 9.83 -1.96
N VAL A 145 0.33 10.66 -1.33
CA VAL A 145 -0.94 11.16 -1.90
C VAL A 145 -0.69 11.89 -3.21
N ALA A 146 0.30 12.79 -3.23
CA ALA A 146 0.63 13.61 -4.40
C ALA A 146 1.01 12.77 -5.64
N ARG A 147 1.60 11.57 -5.46
CA ARG A 147 1.93 10.69 -6.58
C ARG A 147 0.85 9.65 -6.91
N VAL A 148 0.04 9.25 -5.94
CA VAL A 148 -1.05 8.27 -6.15
C VAL A 148 -2.21 8.91 -6.91
N LEU A 149 -2.62 10.12 -6.55
CA LEU A 149 -3.79 10.78 -7.13
C LEU A 149 -3.71 11.05 -8.64
N PRO A 150 -2.57 11.47 -9.23
CA PRO A 150 -2.47 11.55 -10.68
C PRO A 150 -2.77 10.22 -11.37
N PHE A 151 -2.27 9.10 -10.83
CA PHE A 151 -2.53 7.78 -11.39
C PHE A 151 -4.00 7.34 -11.22
N TRP A 152 -4.62 7.67 -10.09
CA TRP A 152 -6.06 7.52 -9.92
C TRP A 152 -6.83 8.26 -11.01
N ASN A 153 -6.54 9.56 -11.21
CA ASN A 153 -7.27 10.41 -12.15
C ASN A 153 -7.04 10.01 -13.62
N GLU A 154 -5.84 9.55 -13.95
CA GLU A 154 -5.44 9.27 -15.35
C GLU A 154 -5.78 7.84 -15.80
N SER A 155 -5.88 6.89 -14.88
CA SER A 155 -6.01 5.47 -15.22
C SER A 155 -7.17 4.78 -14.50
N MET A 156 -7.23 4.84 -13.18
CA MET A 156 -8.19 4.05 -12.40
C MET A 156 -9.62 4.62 -12.47
N ALA A 157 -9.77 5.92 -12.24
CA ALA A 157 -11.07 6.60 -12.31
C ALA A 157 -11.70 6.50 -13.71
N PRO A 158 -10.99 6.74 -14.83
CA PRO A 158 -11.53 6.54 -16.17
C PRO A 158 -11.98 5.10 -16.43
N ALA A 159 -11.27 4.09 -15.92
CA ALA A 159 -11.68 2.70 -16.05
C ALA A 159 -13.01 2.43 -15.34
N ILE A 160 -13.18 2.96 -14.13
CA ILE A 160 -14.44 2.83 -13.36
C ILE A 160 -15.59 3.56 -14.08
N LEU A 161 -15.35 4.79 -14.56
CA LEU A 161 -16.35 5.58 -15.31
C LEU A 161 -16.76 4.89 -16.62
N ALA A 162 -15.88 4.08 -17.21
CA ALA A 162 -16.18 3.23 -18.36
C ALA A 162 -16.94 1.94 -17.98
N GLY A 163 -17.38 1.80 -16.73
CA GLY A 163 -18.14 0.66 -16.23
C GLY A 163 -17.32 -0.54 -15.82
N LYS A 164 -15.99 -0.42 -15.71
CA LYS A 164 -15.11 -1.51 -15.30
C LYS A 164 -15.08 -1.65 -13.77
N ARG A 165 -15.11 -2.90 -13.31
CA ARG A 165 -14.83 -3.27 -11.92
C ARG A 165 -13.33 -3.47 -11.78
N ILE A 166 -12.69 -2.75 -10.88
CA ILE A 166 -11.25 -2.81 -10.68
C ILE A 166 -10.89 -3.51 -9.37
N VAL A 167 -9.77 -4.21 -9.35
CA VAL A 167 -9.11 -4.69 -8.14
C VAL A 167 -7.73 -4.07 -8.04
N VAL A 168 -7.38 -3.63 -6.82
CA VAL A 168 -6.09 -2.99 -6.52
C VAL A 168 -5.38 -3.77 -5.44
N SER A 169 -4.18 -4.26 -5.75
CA SER A 169 -3.27 -4.83 -4.75
C SER A 169 -2.08 -3.90 -4.59
N ALA A 170 -1.99 -3.23 -3.45
CA ALA A 170 -0.98 -2.23 -3.20
C ALA A 170 -0.46 -2.32 -1.75
N HIS A 171 -0.19 -1.20 -1.11
CA HIS A 171 0.47 -1.13 0.19
C HIS A 171 -0.31 -0.25 1.16
N GLY A 172 0.00 -0.39 2.45
CA GLY A 172 -0.70 0.34 3.49
C GLY A 172 -0.81 1.84 3.22
N ASN A 173 0.28 2.51 2.88
CA ASN A 173 0.25 3.95 2.68
C ASN A 173 -0.32 4.38 1.31
N SER A 174 -0.10 3.63 0.23
CA SER A 174 -0.75 3.93 -1.05
C SER A 174 -2.27 3.72 -0.99
N ILE A 175 -2.74 2.70 -0.27
CA ILE A 175 -4.18 2.50 -0.02
C ILE A 175 -4.73 3.61 0.89
N ARG A 176 -4.00 4.01 1.94
CA ARG A 176 -4.40 5.14 2.79
C ARG A 176 -4.55 6.44 2.00
N ALA A 177 -3.70 6.66 0.99
CA ALA A 177 -3.81 7.81 0.10
C ALA A 177 -5.14 7.78 -0.70
N LEU A 178 -5.51 6.63 -1.23
CA LEU A 178 -6.79 6.45 -1.94
C LEU A 178 -7.99 6.61 -1.00
N VAL A 179 -7.95 5.99 0.18
CA VAL A 179 -9.02 6.08 1.18
C VAL A 179 -9.19 7.52 1.66
N LYS A 180 -8.08 8.22 1.94
CA LYS A 180 -8.11 9.64 2.31
C LYS A 180 -8.85 10.49 1.27
N TYR A 181 -8.57 10.26 0.00
CA TYR A 181 -9.21 10.97 -1.10
C TYR A 181 -10.69 10.60 -1.24
N LEU A 182 -11.01 9.31 -1.26
CA LEU A 182 -12.39 8.84 -1.46
C LEU A 182 -13.32 9.26 -0.31
N ASP A 183 -12.86 9.12 0.93
CA ASP A 183 -13.68 9.42 2.12
C ASP A 183 -13.50 10.87 2.62
N ASN A 184 -12.69 11.67 1.92
CA ASN A 184 -12.39 13.06 2.29
C ASN A 184 -11.89 13.19 3.74
N ILE A 185 -11.01 12.27 4.15
CA ILE A 185 -10.45 12.25 5.51
C ILE A 185 -9.48 13.42 5.70
N SER A 186 -9.55 14.09 6.84
CA SER A 186 -8.65 15.20 7.19
C SER A 186 -7.19 14.75 7.33
N GLU A 187 -6.26 15.70 7.31
CA GLU A 187 -4.84 15.44 7.56
C GLU A 187 -4.58 14.94 8.99
N THR A 188 -5.39 15.37 9.93
CA THR A 188 -5.32 14.93 11.33
C THR A 188 -5.86 13.50 11.47
N ASP A 189 -7.03 13.21 10.91
CA ASP A 189 -7.71 11.94 11.12
C ASP A 189 -7.03 10.78 10.36
N ILE A 190 -6.40 11.06 9.21
CA ILE A 190 -5.70 10.04 8.44
C ILE A 190 -4.55 9.37 9.21
N VAL A 191 -3.99 10.05 10.19
CA VAL A 191 -2.91 9.53 11.04
C VAL A 191 -3.35 8.26 11.79
N GLU A 192 -4.61 8.21 12.20
CA GLU A 192 -5.16 7.09 12.98
C GLU A 192 -5.64 5.92 12.11
N LEU A 193 -5.80 6.12 10.80
CA LEU A 193 -6.27 5.06 9.92
C LEU A 193 -5.21 3.96 9.73
N ASN A 194 -5.59 2.72 10.00
CA ASN A 194 -4.79 1.53 9.76
C ASN A 194 -5.51 0.60 8.78
N ILE A 195 -4.81 0.21 7.73
CA ILE A 195 -5.33 -0.74 6.74
C ILE A 195 -4.93 -2.16 7.14
N PRO A 196 -5.88 -3.06 7.42
CA PRO A 196 -5.57 -4.45 7.75
C PRO A 196 -4.96 -5.17 6.55
N ASN A 197 -3.93 -6.00 6.81
CA ASN A 197 -3.30 -6.81 5.77
C ASN A 197 -4.18 -8.00 5.38
N GLY A 198 -4.25 -8.28 4.07
CA GLY A 198 -4.86 -9.50 3.55
C GLY A 198 -6.39 -9.54 3.62
N ILE A 199 -7.05 -8.45 3.95
CA ILE A 199 -8.51 -8.38 4.00
C ILE A 199 -8.98 -7.41 2.91
N PRO A 200 -9.81 -7.86 1.95
CA PRO A 200 -10.33 -6.98 0.90
C PRO A 200 -11.19 -5.85 1.47
N LEU A 201 -10.90 -4.63 1.04
CA LEU A 201 -11.70 -3.44 1.29
C LEU A 201 -12.49 -3.10 0.02
N VAL A 202 -13.81 -3.07 0.14
CA VAL A 202 -14.73 -2.77 -0.97
C VAL A 202 -15.19 -1.34 -0.89
N TYR A 203 -15.17 -0.65 -2.04
CA TYR A 203 -15.83 0.63 -2.26
C TYR A 203 -16.89 0.49 -3.33
N GLU A 204 -18.10 0.90 -3.02
CA GLU A 204 -19.17 1.12 -4.00
C GLU A 204 -19.27 2.63 -4.26
N LEU A 205 -19.11 3.01 -5.52
CA LEU A 205 -19.04 4.41 -5.94
C LEU A 205 -20.26 4.77 -6.78
N ASP A 206 -20.71 6.02 -6.65
CA ASP A 206 -21.73 6.58 -7.54
C ASP A 206 -21.16 7.00 -8.91
N ALA A 207 -22.01 7.51 -9.78
CA ALA A 207 -21.61 7.96 -11.12
C ALA A 207 -20.61 9.15 -11.11
N SER A 208 -20.45 9.83 -9.97
CA SER A 208 -19.48 10.90 -9.75
C SER A 208 -18.22 10.41 -9.01
N LEU A 209 -18.06 9.09 -8.84
CA LEU A 209 -16.99 8.43 -8.10
C LEU A 209 -16.97 8.78 -6.60
N LYS A 210 -18.11 9.19 -6.04
CA LYS A 210 -18.24 9.40 -4.59
C LYS A 210 -18.63 8.08 -3.94
N PRO A 211 -18.05 7.75 -2.77
CA PRO A 211 -18.42 6.54 -2.04
C PRO A 211 -19.90 6.55 -1.63
N ILE A 212 -20.61 5.50 -2.01
CA ILE A 212 -21.95 5.18 -1.50
C ILE A 212 -21.77 4.46 -0.16
N ARG A 213 -20.87 3.50 -0.13
CA ARG A 213 -20.45 2.77 1.08
C ARG A 213 -19.09 2.12 0.87
N SER A 214 -18.44 1.80 1.99
CA SER A 214 -17.23 0.98 2.02
C SER A 214 -17.30 -0.01 3.18
N TYR A 215 -16.67 -1.18 3.01
CA TYR A 215 -16.65 -2.23 4.02
C TYR A 215 -15.54 -3.23 3.75
N TYR A 216 -15.06 -3.87 4.82
CA TYR A 216 -14.17 -5.02 4.71
C TYR A 216 -14.98 -6.30 4.51
N LEU A 217 -14.47 -7.21 3.67
CA LEU A 217 -15.07 -8.53 3.49
C LEU A 217 -14.73 -9.45 4.66
N GLY A 218 -15.65 -10.40 4.92
CA GLY A 218 -15.47 -11.40 5.96
C GLY A 218 -15.89 -10.92 7.35
N ASP A 219 -15.24 -11.46 8.38
CA ASP A 219 -15.55 -11.15 9.78
C ASP A 219 -15.02 -9.77 10.18
N ALA A 220 -15.91 -8.89 10.64
CA ALA A 220 -15.58 -7.56 11.12
C ALA A 220 -14.60 -7.58 12.31
N ALA A 221 -14.70 -8.57 13.21
CA ALA A 221 -13.79 -8.74 14.34
C ALA A 221 -12.38 -9.10 13.86
N ALA A 222 -12.26 -9.94 12.83
CA ALA A 222 -10.97 -10.28 12.21
C ALA A 222 -10.33 -9.07 11.54
N ALA A 223 -11.10 -8.23 10.84
CA ALA A 223 -10.63 -6.98 10.25
C ALA A 223 -10.12 -6.00 11.31
N ALA A 224 -10.87 -5.80 12.40
CA ALA A 224 -10.48 -4.95 13.52
C ALA A 224 -9.19 -5.44 14.20
N LYS A 225 -9.06 -6.75 14.43
CA LYS A 225 -7.84 -7.37 14.99
C LYS A 225 -6.64 -7.18 14.07
N ALA A 226 -6.80 -7.34 12.77
CA ALA A 226 -5.74 -7.15 11.79
C ALA A 226 -5.31 -5.68 11.71
N ALA A 227 -6.25 -4.72 11.77
CA ALA A 227 -5.94 -3.29 11.83
C ALA A 227 -5.18 -2.92 13.11
N ALA A 228 -5.58 -3.46 14.27
CA ALA A 228 -4.89 -3.27 15.54
C ALA A 228 -3.46 -3.83 15.50
N ALA A 229 -3.24 -4.97 14.85
CA ALA A 229 -1.90 -5.54 14.66
C ALA A 229 -1.00 -4.63 13.81
N VAL A 230 -1.54 -3.96 12.79
CA VAL A 230 -0.81 -2.95 12.01
C VAL A 230 -0.47 -1.73 12.87
N ALA A 231 -1.40 -1.26 13.70
CA ALA A 231 -1.20 -0.13 14.61
C ALA A 231 -0.10 -0.38 15.65
N SER A 232 0.02 -1.63 16.12
CA SER A 232 1.01 -2.02 17.14
C SER A 232 2.41 -2.28 16.57
N GLN A 233 2.59 -2.37 15.26
CA GLN A 233 3.91 -2.54 14.65
C GLN A 233 4.88 -1.45 15.08
N GLY A 234 6.06 -1.84 15.57
CA GLY A 234 7.09 -0.90 16.03
C GLY A 234 6.94 -0.42 17.46
N LYS A 235 5.93 -0.87 18.19
CA LYS A 235 5.96 -0.83 19.65
C LYS A 235 6.82 -2.01 20.11
N ALA A 236 7.82 -1.73 20.94
CA ALA A 236 8.72 -2.71 21.51
C ALA A 236 7.96 -3.64 22.48
#